data_4e2e9a124bfdf5aa16b91eb99a8214b0
#
_entry.id   4e2e9a124bfdf5aa16b91eb99a8214b0
#
_cell.length_a   1.000
_cell.length_b   1.000
_cell.length_c   1.000
_cell.angle_alpha   90.00
_cell.angle_beta   90.00
_cell.angle_gamma   90.00
#
_symmetry.space_group_name_H-M   'P 1'
#
loop_
_entity.id
_entity.type
_entity.pdbx_description
1 polymer ?
#
loop_
_entity_poly.entity_id
_entity_poly.type
_entity_poly.pdbx_seq_one_letter_code
_entity_poly.pdbx_strand_id
1 'polypeptide(L)'
;MIQWTAAVSAALVILIVILILYRRQVKEICRQLAFLKENPTNMRLTSQLSLAEVNKLIDEVNDLLDRSRELRKESLHSETQLKETITSLSHDIRTPLTSLDGYFQLLQESMSEEERLRYIEIIQTRIESLKDMLEELFTYARLQDHEYRLELGKTDFGQCVYDTVFSFYQDFQKRGIEPEADFCDGRIYVRGNEEALRRGIQNMIKNALVHGYTQISFKLYKTDKYAGFRCSNDTEHPDEIDIRQVFGRFYKADSARTQNSTGLGLSITKELARRMGGTAEASLEKGIFSVDFLIPLVEEKPYNS
;
A
#
# COMPACT_ATOMS: atom_id res chain seq x y z
N MET A 1 -78.02 -19.04 -12.16
CA MET A 1 -77.10 -19.06 -13.27
C MET A 1 -76.53 -17.62 -13.58
N ILE A 2 -77.34 -16.59 -13.73
CA ILE A 2 -76.96 -15.22 -14.07
C ILE A 2 -75.98 -14.62 -13.05
N GLN A 3 -76.10 -14.85 -11.76
CA GLN A 3 -75.22 -14.37 -10.71
C GLN A 3 -73.82 -15.03 -10.77
N TRP A 4 -73.76 -16.29 -11.11
CA TRP A 4 -72.46 -17.01 -11.30
C TRP A 4 -71.71 -16.56 -12.54
N THR A 5 -72.43 -16.29 -13.64
CA THR A 5 -71.77 -15.77 -14.86
C THR A 5 -71.25 -14.34 -14.66
N ALA A 6 -71.97 -13.49 -13.91
CA ALA A 6 -71.52 -12.16 -13.55
C ALA A 6 -70.31 -12.18 -12.62
N ALA A 7 -70.26 -13.09 -11.65
CA ALA A 7 -69.10 -13.26 -10.77
C ALA A 7 -67.82 -13.74 -11.54
N VAL A 8 -67.97 -14.68 -12.45
CA VAL A 8 -66.86 -15.20 -13.30
C VAL A 8 -66.33 -14.11 -14.24
N SER A 9 -67.23 -13.32 -14.86
CA SER A 9 -66.81 -12.23 -15.75
C SER A 9 -66.09 -11.11 -14.98
N ALA A 10 -66.53 -10.76 -13.76
CA ALA A 10 -65.86 -9.82 -12.88
C ALA A 10 -64.44 -10.30 -12.47
N ALA A 11 -64.33 -11.58 -12.09
CA ALA A 11 -63.02 -12.18 -11.75
C ALA A 11 -62.07 -12.18 -12.94
N LEU A 12 -62.58 -12.47 -14.16
CA LEU A 12 -61.78 -12.43 -15.38
C LEU A 12 -61.23 -11.00 -15.70
N VAL A 13 -62.10 -9.99 -15.53
CA VAL A 13 -61.72 -8.59 -15.74
C VAL A 13 -60.62 -8.18 -14.73
N ILE A 14 -60.80 -8.54 -13.46
CA ILE A 14 -59.78 -8.29 -12.41
C ILE A 14 -58.45 -8.96 -12.77
N LEU A 15 -58.47 -10.22 -13.19
CA LEU A 15 -57.26 -10.95 -13.61
C LEU A 15 -56.56 -10.27 -14.77
N ILE A 16 -57.30 -9.82 -15.79
CA ILE A 16 -56.78 -9.11 -16.95
C ILE A 16 -56.10 -7.78 -16.49
N VAL A 17 -56.76 -7.03 -15.61
CA VAL A 17 -56.20 -5.78 -15.08
C VAL A 17 -54.88 -6.04 -14.33
N ILE A 18 -54.81 -7.04 -13.46
CA ILE A 18 -53.63 -7.45 -12.74
C ILE A 18 -52.51 -7.82 -13.72
N LEU A 19 -52.81 -8.58 -14.77
CA LEU A 19 -51.82 -9.00 -15.77
C LEU A 19 -51.27 -7.81 -16.56
N ILE A 20 -52.12 -6.83 -16.90
CA ILE A 20 -51.68 -5.59 -17.58
C ILE A 20 -50.77 -4.78 -16.67
N LEU A 21 -51.11 -4.59 -15.40
CA LEU A 21 -50.29 -3.87 -14.43
C LEU A 21 -48.93 -4.55 -14.23
N TYR A 22 -48.92 -5.87 -14.10
CA TYR A 22 -47.71 -6.66 -13.99
C TYR A 22 -46.78 -6.49 -15.22
N ARG A 23 -47.35 -6.61 -16.44
CA ARG A 23 -46.57 -6.38 -17.68
C ARG A 23 -46.01 -4.96 -17.79
N ARG A 24 -46.80 -3.95 -17.40
CA ARG A 24 -46.32 -2.56 -17.37
C ARG A 24 -45.13 -2.37 -16.40
N GLN A 25 -45.22 -2.99 -15.23
CA GLN A 25 -44.19 -2.93 -14.22
C GLN A 25 -42.85 -3.58 -14.71
N VAL A 26 -42.92 -4.80 -15.28
CA VAL A 26 -41.76 -5.49 -15.82
C VAL A 26 -41.13 -4.66 -16.94
N LYS A 27 -41.94 -4.06 -17.84
CA LYS A 27 -41.44 -3.21 -18.93
C LYS A 27 -40.72 -1.96 -18.38
N GLU A 28 -41.23 -1.38 -17.31
CA GLU A 28 -40.62 -0.22 -16.66
C GLU A 28 -39.27 -0.56 -16.02
N ILE A 29 -39.19 -1.70 -15.32
CA ILE A 29 -37.92 -2.19 -14.76
C ILE A 29 -36.88 -2.44 -15.86
N CYS A 30 -37.30 -3.10 -16.97
CA CYS A 30 -36.44 -3.32 -18.13
C CYS A 30 -35.93 -2.01 -18.73
N ARG A 31 -36.80 -0.96 -18.79
CA ARG A 31 -36.41 0.36 -19.29
C ARG A 31 -35.40 1.05 -18.35
N GLN A 32 -35.59 0.97 -17.05
CA GLN A 32 -34.65 1.51 -16.04
C GLN A 32 -33.30 0.79 -16.13
N LEU A 33 -33.29 -0.55 -16.27
CA LEU A 33 -32.07 -1.33 -16.45
C LEU A 33 -31.32 -0.96 -17.75
N ALA A 34 -32.05 -0.81 -18.88
CA ALA A 34 -31.45 -0.38 -20.16
C ALA A 34 -30.81 1.01 -20.03
N PHE A 35 -31.49 1.94 -19.35
CA PHE A 35 -30.96 3.27 -19.08
C PHE A 35 -29.69 3.24 -18.22
N LEU A 36 -29.67 2.43 -17.13
CA LEU A 36 -28.50 2.25 -16.27
C LEU A 36 -27.31 1.62 -16.99
N LYS A 37 -27.56 0.76 -17.96
CA LYS A 37 -26.50 0.14 -18.79
C LYS A 37 -25.77 1.18 -19.66
N GLU A 38 -26.51 2.14 -20.21
CA GLU A 38 -25.95 3.17 -21.10
C GLU A 38 -25.42 4.39 -20.34
N ASN A 39 -26.01 4.67 -19.16
CA ASN A 39 -25.67 5.83 -18.35
C ASN A 39 -25.21 5.43 -16.97
N PRO A 40 -23.91 5.55 -16.65
CA PRO A 40 -23.39 5.23 -15.30
C PRO A 40 -23.85 6.30 -14.32
N THR A 41 -25.01 6.11 -13.70
CA THR A 41 -25.61 6.97 -12.68
C THR A 41 -25.79 6.25 -11.36
N ASN A 42 -25.98 6.99 -10.26
CA ASN A 42 -26.30 6.43 -8.94
C ASN A 42 -27.78 6.08 -8.77
N MET A 43 -28.56 6.07 -9.84
CA MET A 43 -29.97 5.74 -9.81
C MET A 43 -30.16 4.29 -9.40
N ARG A 44 -31.16 4.01 -8.54
CA ARG A 44 -31.61 2.67 -8.14
C ARG A 44 -32.88 2.31 -8.89
N LEU A 45 -33.08 1.02 -9.11
CA LEU A 45 -34.35 0.50 -9.62
C LEU A 45 -35.43 0.69 -8.58
N THR A 46 -36.61 1.10 -9.05
CA THR A 46 -37.80 1.30 -8.21
C THR A 46 -39.02 0.59 -8.79
N SER A 47 -39.89 0.11 -7.91
CA SER A 47 -41.19 -0.49 -8.27
C SER A 47 -42.33 0.45 -7.85
N GLN A 48 -43.33 0.56 -8.71
CA GLN A 48 -44.59 1.24 -8.37
C GLN A 48 -45.63 0.30 -7.78
N LEU A 49 -45.47 -1.01 -7.97
CA LEU A 49 -46.34 -2.03 -7.44
C LEU A 49 -45.68 -2.75 -6.27
N SER A 50 -46.33 -2.81 -5.13
CA SER A 50 -45.84 -3.49 -3.93
C SER A 50 -46.09 -4.99 -4.00
N LEU A 51 -45.44 -5.68 -4.94
CA LEU A 51 -45.41 -7.15 -5.03
C LEU A 51 -44.10 -7.64 -4.35
N ALA A 52 -44.26 -8.48 -3.33
CA ALA A 52 -43.13 -8.91 -2.49
C ALA A 52 -41.99 -9.53 -3.29
N GLU A 53 -42.28 -10.38 -4.26
CA GLU A 53 -41.30 -11.06 -5.11
C GLU A 53 -40.59 -10.09 -6.05
N VAL A 54 -41.31 -9.09 -6.62
CA VAL A 54 -40.73 -8.07 -7.50
C VAL A 54 -39.86 -7.12 -6.71
N ASN A 55 -40.28 -6.73 -5.52
CA ASN A 55 -39.46 -5.88 -4.66
C ASN A 55 -38.19 -6.59 -4.21
N LYS A 56 -38.26 -7.86 -3.84
CA LYS A 56 -37.09 -8.66 -3.50
C LYS A 56 -36.10 -8.77 -4.67
N LEU A 57 -36.60 -8.98 -5.91
CA LEU A 57 -35.78 -9.00 -7.09
C LEU A 57 -35.10 -7.64 -7.33
N ILE A 58 -35.84 -6.52 -7.13
CA ILE A 58 -35.29 -5.17 -7.28
C ILE A 58 -34.19 -4.91 -6.25
N ASP A 59 -34.39 -5.32 -5.00
CA ASP A 59 -33.40 -5.17 -3.94
C ASP A 59 -32.12 -5.94 -4.25
N GLU A 60 -32.22 -7.22 -4.68
CA GLU A 60 -31.06 -8.03 -5.09
C GLU A 60 -30.31 -7.42 -6.30
N VAL A 61 -31.05 -6.88 -7.28
CA VAL A 61 -30.41 -6.21 -8.43
C VAL A 61 -29.76 -4.89 -8.02
N ASN A 62 -30.38 -4.12 -7.13
CA ASN A 62 -29.77 -2.89 -6.59
C ASN A 62 -28.50 -3.20 -5.82
N ASP A 63 -28.46 -4.26 -5.03
CA ASP A 63 -27.24 -4.70 -4.31
C ASP A 63 -26.13 -5.11 -5.28
N LEU A 64 -26.46 -5.81 -6.38
CA LEU A 64 -25.49 -6.13 -7.43
C LEU A 64 -24.97 -4.88 -8.12
N LEU A 65 -25.83 -3.90 -8.41
CA LEU A 65 -25.44 -2.63 -9.01
C LEU A 65 -24.52 -1.84 -8.06
N ASP A 66 -24.83 -1.79 -6.78
CA ASP A 66 -24.00 -1.08 -5.79
C ASP A 66 -22.61 -1.73 -5.64
N ARG A 67 -22.55 -3.07 -5.57
CA ARG A 67 -21.27 -3.81 -5.60
C ARG A 67 -20.47 -3.55 -6.89
N SER A 68 -21.14 -3.56 -8.05
CA SER A 68 -20.48 -3.27 -9.33
C SER A 68 -19.92 -1.85 -9.39
N ARG A 69 -20.62 -0.87 -8.83
CA ARG A 69 -20.15 0.52 -8.72
C ARG A 69 -18.93 0.64 -7.82
N GLU A 70 -18.97 -0.05 -6.70
CA GLU A 70 -17.86 -0.05 -5.73
C GLU A 70 -16.59 -0.63 -6.35
N LEU A 71 -16.69 -1.80 -7.00
CA LEU A 71 -15.58 -2.41 -7.76
C LEU A 71 -15.06 -1.49 -8.87
N ARG A 72 -15.95 -0.82 -9.60
CA ARG A 72 -15.55 0.13 -10.64
C ARG A 72 -14.82 1.36 -10.06
N LYS A 73 -15.29 1.87 -8.93
CA LYS A 73 -14.64 2.98 -8.21
C LYS A 73 -13.24 2.59 -7.74
N GLU A 74 -13.09 1.41 -7.16
CA GLU A 74 -11.80 0.86 -6.75
C GLU A 74 -10.85 0.68 -7.94
N SER A 75 -11.36 0.15 -9.06
CA SER A 75 -10.58 -0.03 -10.29
C SER A 75 -10.09 1.31 -10.85
N LEU A 76 -10.97 2.31 -10.94
CA LEU A 76 -10.59 3.66 -11.41
C LEU A 76 -9.60 4.34 -10.47
N HIS A 77 -9.77 4.14 -9.16
CA HIS A 77 -8.82 4.66 -8.17
C HIS A 77 -7.44 4.00 -8.33
N SER A 78 -7.41 2.69 -8.51
CA SER A 78 -6.17 1.94 -8.76
C SER A 78 -5.48 2.39 -10.06
N GLU A 79 -6.26 2.61 -11.14
CA GLU A 79 -5.72 3.12 -12.42
C GLU A 79 -5.13 4.53 -12.28
N THR A 80 -5.82 5.41 -11.57
CA THR A 80 -5.33 6.77 -11.30
C THR A 80 -4.05 6.75 -10.48
N GLN A 81 -4.02 5.94 -9.42
CA GLN A 81 -2.82 5.74 -8.62
C GLN A 81 -1.65 5.18 -9.43
N LEU A 82 -1.91 4.26 -10.37
CA LEU A 82 -0.87 3.72 -11.24
C LEU A 82 -0.30 4.81 -12.17
N LYS A 83 -1.14 5.66 -12.75
CA LYS A 83 -0.70 6.79 -13.58
C LYS A 83 0.14 7.79 -12.79
N GLU A 84 -0.28 8.17 -11.60
CA GLU A 84 0.48 9.03 -10.69
C GLU A 84 1.83 8.41 -10.33
N THR A 85 1.83 7.11 -10.03
CA THR A 85 3.03 6.30 -9.76
C THR A 85 4.04 6.40 -10.91
N ILE A 86 3.61 6.10 -12.15
CA ILE A 86 4.46 6.12 -13.33
C ILE A 86 5.01 7.53 -13.58
N THR A 87 4.17 8.56 -13.38
CA THR A 87 4.57 9.95 -13.60
C THR A 87 5.63 10.40 -12.61
N SER A 88 5.42 10.16 -11.32
CA SER A 88 6.38 10.49 -10.26
C SER A 88 7.71 9.76 -10.46
N LEU A 89 7.64 8.46 -10.74
CA LEU A 89 8.81 7.62 -10.99
C LEU A 89 9.61 8.08 -12.22
N SER A 90 8.91 8.46 -13.31
CA SER A 90 9.56 8.97 -14.52
C SER A 90 10.36 10.24 -14.23
N HIS A 91 9.84 11.10 -13.36
CA HIS A 91 10.54 12.30 -12.91
C HIS A 91 11.77 11.92 -12.05
N ASP A 92 11.58 11.02 -11.07
CA ASP A 92 12.62 10.62 -10.13
C ASP A 92 13.77 9.83 -10.79
N ILE A 93 13.48 9.09 -11.87
CA ILE A 93 14.51 8.43 -12.72
C ILE A 93 15.24 9.43 -13.63
N ARG A 94 14.53 10.43 -14.17
CA ARG A 94 15.14 11.41 -15.09
C ARG A 94 16.25 12.20 -14.41
N THR A 95 16.06 12.60 -13.15
CA THR A 95 17.01 13.42 -12.41
C THR A 95 18.40 12.77 -12.27
N PRO A 96 18.55 11.54 -11.72
CA PRO A 96 19.86 10.88 -11.66
C PRO A 96 20.40 10.52 -13.04
N LEU A 97 19.56 10.23 -14.02
CA LEU A 97 19.99 9.93 -15.39
C LEU A 97 20.61 11.16 -16.07
N THR A 98 19.98 12.34 -15.94
CA THR A 98 20.53 13.59 -16.46
C THR A 98 21.85 13.98 -15.76
N SER A 99 21.92 13.76 -14.44
CA SER A 99 23.14 13.97 -13.66
C SER A 99 24.26 13.03 -14.13
N LEU A 100 23.94 11.77 -14.39
CA LEU A 100 24.87 10.75 -14.87
C LEU A 100 25.45 11.14 -16.23
N ASP A 101 24.62 11.58 -17.17
CA ASP A 101 25.03 12.04 -18.49
C ASP A 101 25.95 13.26 -18.39
N GLY A 102 25.62 14.25 -17.54
CA GLY A 102 26.46 15.40 -17.31
C GLY A 102 27.86 15.05 -16.72
N TYR A 103 27.92 14.17 -15.72
CA TYR A 103 29.21 13.74 -15.15
C TYR A 103 30.00 12.88 -16.12
N PHE A 104 29.34 12.14 -17.02
CA PHE A 104 30.04 11.39 -18.07
C PHE A 104 30.70 12.33 -19.09
N GLN A 105 30.05 13.44 -19.43
CA GLN A 105 30.65 14.48 -20.30
C GLN A 105 31.86 15.14 -19.60
N LEU A 106 31.72 15.54 -18.33
CA LEU A 106 32.81 16.11 -17.54
C LEU A 106 33.98 15.12 -17.40
N LEU A 107 33.72 13.83 -17.26
CA LEU A 107 34.77 12.79 -17.23
C LEU A 107 35.55 12.71 -18.52
N GLN A 108 34.91 12.92 -19.67
CA GLN A 108 35.59 12.94 -20.99
C GLN A 108 36.46 14.18 -21.18
N GLU A 109 36.08 15.31 -20.60
CA GLU A 109 36.79 16.60 -20.71
C GLU A 109 37.83 16.80 -19.63
N SER A 110 37.85 15.98 -18.56
CA SER A 110 38.75 16.15 -17.42
C SER A 110 40.21 15.88 -17.78
N MET A 111 41.10 16.80 -17.39
CA MET A 111 42.54 16.69 -17.61
C MET A 111 43.30 16.13 -16.39
N SER A 112 42.68 16.17 -15.20
CA SER A 112 43.27 15.74 -13.95
C SER A 112 42.78 14.33 -13.58
N GLU A 113 43.69 13.46 -13.13
CA GLU A 113 43.34 12.10 -12.66
C GLU A 113 42.49 12.15 -11.40
N GLU A 114 42.69 13.17 -10.55
CA GLU A 114 41.89 13.36 -9.33
C GLU A 114 40.42 13.71 -9.64
N GLU A 115 40.20 14.59 -10.64
CA GLU A 115 38.83 14.91 -11.12
C GLU A 115 38.18 13.69 -11.76
N ARG A 116 38.90 12.89 -12.52
CA ARG A 116 38.39 11.66 -13.14
C ARG A 116 37.92 10.67 -12.10
N LEU A 117 38.72 10.41 -11.07
CA LEU A 117 38.36 9.52 -9.97
C LEU A 117 37.10 10.02 -9.24
N ARG A 118 37.03 11.32 -8.96
CA ARG A 118 35.85 11.94 -8.33
C ARG A 118 34.59 11.79 -9.19
N TYR A 119 34.67 12.01 -10.50
CA TYR A 119 33.50 11.85 -11.38
C TYR A 119 33.08 10.39 -11.51
N ILE A 120 34.03 9.45 -11.53
CA ILE A 120 33.71 8.00 -11.50
C ILE A 120 32.95 7.64 -10.23
N GLU A 121 33.36 8.10 -9.07
CA GLU A 121 32.67 7.85 -7.80
C GLU A 121 31.23 8.41 -7.79
N ILE A 122 31.05 9.62 -8.32
CA ILE A 122 29.72 10.21 -8.46
C ILE A 122 28.83 9.39 -9.41
N ILE A 123 29.38 8.97 -10.56
CA ILE A 123 28.68 8.14 -11.53
C ILE A 123 28.25 6.81 -10.90
N GLN A 124 29.15 6.14 -10.16
CA GLN A 124 28.84 4.89 -9.46
C GLN A 124 27.70 5.09 -8.45
N THR A 125 27.77 6.14 -7.64
CA THR A 125 26.71 6.48 -6.67
C THR A 125 25.36 6.71 -7.35
N ARG A 126 25.34 7.36 -8.53
CA ARG A 126 24.09 7.57 -9.29
C ARG A 126 23.53 6.28 -9.87
N ILE A 127 24.40 5.37 -10.34
CA ILE A 127 23.99 4.04 -10.83
C ILE A 127 23.39 3.21 -9.69
N GLU A 128 24.01 3.21 -8.50
CA GLU A 128 23.47 2.50 -7.32
C GLU A 128 22.11 3.06 -6.92
N SER A 129 21.96 4.38 -6.91
CA SER A 129 20.66 5.03 -6.63
C SER A 129 19.57 4.62 -7.62
N LEU A 130 19.89 4.56 -8.93
CA LEU A 130 18.96 4.08 -9.96
C LEU A 130 18.58 2.61 -9.78
N LYS A 131 19.56 1.77 -9.43
CA LYS A 131 19.31 0.34 -9.14
C LYS A 131 18.36 0.19 -7.94
N ASP A 132 18.60 0.91 -6.86
CA ASP A 132 17.73 0.90 -5.68
C ASP A 132 16.29 1.32 -6.01
N MET A 133 16.12 2.38 -6.80
CA MET A 133 14.81 2.83 -7.27
C MET A 133 14.07 1.77 -8.09
N LEU A 134 14.77 1.09 -8.99
CA LEU A 134 14.20 0.00 -9.79
C LEU A 134 13.81 -1.20 -8.93
N GLU A 135 14.63 -1.58 -7.96
CA GLU A 135 14.32 -2.67 -7.03
C GLU A 135 13.10 -2.35 -6.15
N GLU A 136 12.97 -1.11 -5.69
CA GLU A 136 11.77 -0.66 -4.96
C GLU A 136 10.53 -0.74 -5.85
N LEU A 137 10.62 -0.29 -7.10
CA LEU A 137 9.52 -0.38 -8.06
C LEU A 137 9.10 -1.82 -8.33
N PHE A 138 10.06 -2.72 -8.61
CA PHE A 138 9.77 -4.14 -8.84
C PHE A 138 9.10 -4.79 -7.62
N THR A 139 9.61 -4.49 -6.43
CA THR A 139 9.00 -4.98 -5.20
C THR A 139 7.58 -4.46 -5.03
N TYR A 140 7.40 -3.16 -5.26
CA TYR A 140 6.08 -2.54 -5.20
C TYR A 140 5.11 -3.19 -6.21
N ALA A 141 5.53 -3.37 -7.48
CA ALA A 141 4.72 -3.99 -8.52
C ALA A 141 4.33 -5.44 -8.14
N ARG A 142 5.27 -6.24 -7.63
CA ARG A 142 5.00 -7.59 -7.11
C ARG A 142 4.01 -7.59 -5.94
N LEU A 143 4.10 -6.59 -5.07
CA LEU A 143 3.18 -6.45 -3.93
C LEU A 143 1.79 -5.95 -4.35
N GLN A 144 1.60 -5.39 -5.54
CA GLN A 144 0.27 -5.06 -6.09
C GLN A 144 -0.41 -6.27 -6.72
N ASP A 145 0.34 -7.30 -7.08
CA ASP A 145 -0.23 -8.54 -7.59
C ASP A 145 -0.94 -9.32 -6.46
N HIS A 146 -2.24 -9.54 -6.64
CA HIS A 146 -3.07 -10.30 -5.70
C HIS A 146 -2.71 -11.79 -5.66
N GLU A 147 -2.12 -12.33 -6.71
CA GLU A 147 -1.67 -13.73 -6.78
C GLU A 147 -0.32 -13.93 -6.10
N TYR A 148 0.47 -12.87 -5.94
CA TYR A 148 1.76 -12.95 -5.28
C TYR A 148 1.61 -13.26 -3.80
N ARG A 149 2.11 -14.43 -3.39
CA ARG A 149 2.10 -14.90 -2.00
C ARG A 149 3.52 -15.01 -1.48
N LEU A 150 3.73 -14.49 -0.26
CA LEU A 150 4.97 -14.72 0.47
C LEU A 150 4.95 -16.14 1.06
N GLU A 151 6.02 -16.88 0.86
CA GLU A 151 6.23 -18.16 1.58
C GLU A 151 6.62 -17.83 3.03
N LEU A 152 5.69 -18.10 3.95
CA LEU A 152 5.85 -17.80 5.36
C LEU A 152 6.38 -19.03 6.10
N GLY A 153 7.53 -18.88 6.76
CA GLY A 153 8.16 -19.88 7.62
C GLY A 153 8.40 -19.38 9.05
N LYS A 154 8.91 -20.27 9.90
CA LYS A 154 9.46 -19.90 11.22
C LYS A 154 10.82 -19.22 11.00
N THR A 155 10.90 -17.92 11.25
CA THR A 155 12.09 -17.10 11.02
C THR A 155 12.55 -16.47 12.32
N ASP A 156 13.87 -16.45 12.56
CA ASP A 156 14.48 -15.73 13.70
C ASP A 156 14.50 -14.23 13.39
N PHE A 157 13.54 -13.50 13.93
CA PHE A 157 13.37 -12.07 13.71
C PHE A 157 14.51 -11.26 14.34
N GLY A 158 14.97 -11.68 15.53
CA GLY A 158 16.09 -11.03 16.20
C GLY A 158 17.36 -11.08 15.36
N GLN A 159 17.73 -12.25 14.86
CA GLN A 159 18.88 -12.41 13.96
C GLN A 159 18.74 -11.59 12.68
N CYS A 160 17.54 -11.57 12.09
CA CYS A 160 17.26 -10.78 10.90
C CYS A 160 17.46 -9.26 11.14
N VAL A 161 17.03 -8.75 12.30
CA VAL A 161 17.26 -7.36 12.73
C VAL A 161 18.74 -7.08 12.91
N TYR A 162 19.46 -7.92 13.68
CA TYR A 162 20.89 -7.76 13.92
C TYR A 162 21.69 -7.67 12.63
N ASP A 163 21.54 -8.67 11.76
CA ASP A 163 22.27 -8.74 10.50
C ASP A 163 21.98 -7.52 9.61
N THR A 164 20.73 -7.10 9.58
CA THR A 164 20.33 -5.96 8.75
C THR A 164 20.86 -4.65 9.31
N VAL A 165 20.72 -4.37 10.59
CA VAL A 165 21.26 -3.15 11.22
C VAL A 165 22.79 -3.10 11.06
N PHE A 166 23.49 -4.21 11.28
CA PHE A 166 24.94 -4.28 11.14
C PHE A 166 25.40 -4.04 9.70
N SER A 167 24.62 -4.43 8.70
CA SER A 167 24.97 -4.18 7.29
C SER A 167 25.03 -2.69 6.93
N PHE A 168 24.40 -1.80 7.70
CA PHE A 168 24.45 -0.34 7.55
C PHE A 168 25.53 0.36 8.36
N TYR A 169 26.41 -0.38 9.04
CA TYR A 169 27.45 0.20 9.89
C TYR A 169 28.31 1.26 9.19
N GLN A 170 28.74 0.98 7.95
CA GLN A 170 29.52 1.92 7.18
C GLN A 170 28.75 3.19 6.78
N ASP A 171 27.45 3.07 6.54
CA ASP A 171 26.61 4.20 6.17
C ASP A 171 26.38 5.13 7.38
N PHE A 172 26.23 4.59 8.59
CA PHE A 172 26.21 5.37 9.81
C PHE A 172 27.53 6.09 10.04
N GLN A 173 28.67 5.41 9.88
CA GLN A 173 29.99 6.02 10.00
C GLN A 173 30.20 7.16 9.00
N LYS A 174 29.84 6.98 7.72
CA LYS A 174 29.92 8.03 6.69
C LYS A 174 29.11 9.27 7.06
N ARG A 175 27.98 9.11 7.77
CA ARG A 175 27.14 10.20 8.26
C ARG A 175 27.58 10.78 9.60
N GLY A 176 28.53 10.16 10.28
CA GLY A 176 28.96 10.54 11.63
C GLY A 176 27.88 10.34 12.69
N ILE A 177 26.94 9.42 12.46
CA ILE A 177 25.86 9.07 13.40
C ILE A 177 26.22 7.76 14.08
N GLU A 178 26.19 7.74 15.41
CA GLU A 178 26.29 6.52 16.22
C GLU A 178 24.90 6.14 16.70
N PRO A 179 24.25 5.10 16.11
CA PRO A 179 22.88 4.76 16.48
C PRO A 179 22.84 4.08 17.85
N GLU A 180 21.82 4.45 18.64
CA GLU A 180 21.51 3.77 19.89
C GLU A 180 20.71 2.49 19.61
N ALA A 181 21.09 1.36 20.20
CA ALA A 181 20.42 0.08 20.04
C ALA A 181 19.98 -0.50 21.39
N ASP A 182 18.66 -0.65 21.57
CA ASP A 182 18.03 -1.32 22.72
C ASP A 182 17.36 -2.61 22.23
N PHE A 183 18.09 -3.70 22.28
CA PHE A 183 17.61 -5.00 21.80
C PHE A 183 17.34 -5.93 22.97
N CYS A 184 16.11 -6.47 23.04
CA CYS A 184 15.75 -7.44 24.06
C CYS A 184 16.53 -8.76 23.88
N ASP A 185 16.85 -9.40 24.99
CA ASP A 185 17.56 -10.66 25.02
C ASP A 185 16.72 -11.84 24.49
N GLY A 186 17.43 -12.81 23.94
CA GLY A 186 16.85 -14.09 23.51
C GLY A 186 16.41 -14.13 22.04
N ARG A 187 16.10 -15.35 21.61
CA ARG A 187 15.64 -15.56 20.23
C ARG A 187 14.16 -15.20 20.09
N ILE A 188 13.82 -14.53 19.01
CA ILE A 188 12.45 -14.11 18.69
C ILE A 188 12.04 -14.76 17.37
N TYR A 189 11.14 -15.74 17.45
CA TYR A 189 10.64 -16.40 16.25
C TYR A 189 9.29 -15.82 15.83
N VAL A 190 9.21 -15.46 14.54
CA VAL A 190 7.99 -14.97 13.90
C VAL A 190 7.59 -15.89 12.76
N ARG A 191 6.32 -15.84 12.38
CA ARG A 191 5.84 -16.44 11.13
C ARG A 191 6.02 -15.43 10.00
N GLY A 192 7.17 -15.46 9.33
CA GLY A 192 7.55 -14.48 8.34
C GLY A 192 8.32 -15.07 7.17
N ASN A 193 8.64 -14.22 6.21
CA ASN A 193 9.57 -14.49 5.12
C ASN A 193 10.83 -13.67 5.38
N GLU A 194 12.00 -14.30 5.42
CA GLU A 194 13.26 -13.65 5.80
C GLU A 194 13.62 -12.48 4.89
N GLU A 195 13.48 -12.63 3.57
CA GLU A 195 13.75 -11.58 2.59
C GLU A 195 12.81 -10.38 2.78
N ALA A 196 11.52 -10.63 3.01
CA ALA A 196 10.53 -9.60 3.27
C ALA A 196 10.79 -8.85 4.58
N LEU A 197 11.21 -9.57 5.64
CA LEU A 197 11.61 -8.97 6.91
C LEU A 197 12.83 -8.06 6.74
N ARG A 198 13.91 -8.58 6.13
CA ARG A 198 15.11 -7.79 5.82
C ARG A 198 14.77 -6.53 5.05
N ARG A 199 13.95 -6.65 4.00
CA ARG A 199 13.57 -5.51 3.16
C ARG A 199 12.75 -4.47 3.92
N GLY A 200 11.81 -4.88 4.77
CA GLY A 200 11.06 -3.97 5.64
C GLY A 200 11.99 -3.19 6.57
N ILE A 201 12.92 -3.87 7.23
CA ILE A 201 13.90 -3.28 8.14
C ILE A 201 14.85 -2.33 7.36
N GLN A 202 15.38 -2.76 6.20
CA GLN A 202 16.23 -1.92 5.35
C GLN A 202 15.55 -0.61 4.95
N ASN A 203 14.27 -0.66 4.56
CA ASN A 203 13.50 0.52 4.20
C ASN A 203 13.35 1.49 5.37
N MET A 204 13.14 0.98 6.59
CA MET A 204 13.07 1.82 7.79
C MET A 204 14.42 2.47 8.11
N ILE A 205 15.53 1.71 8.02
CA ILE A 205 16.89 2.22 8.25
C ILE A 205 17.27 3.26 7.19
N LYS A 206 17.02 2.97 5.90
CA LYS A 206 17.24 3.92 4.80
C LYS A 206 16.46 5.21 5.03
N ASN A 207 15.19 5.10 5.46
CA ASN A 207 14.37 6.26 5.78
C ASN A 207 14.98 7.08 6.94
N ALA A 208 15.42 6.45 8.02
CA ALA A 208 16.07 7.14 9.13
C ALA A 208 17.41 7.76 8.73
N LEU A 209 18.20 7.08 7.88
CA LEU A 209 19.43 7.65 7.33
C LEU A 209 19.17 8.86 6.42
N VAL A 210 18.13 8.88 5.63
CA VAL A 210 17.80 9.99 4.72
C VAL A 210 17.25 11.20 5.48
N HIS A 211 16.32 10.96 6.43
CA HIS A 211 15.54 12.01 7.07
C HIS A 211 15.98 12.35 8.49
N GLY A 212 16.78 11.50 9.14
CA GLY A 212 17.35 11.77 10.46
C GLY A 212 18.38 12.90 10.41
N TYR A 213 18.35 13.76 11.42
CA TYR A 213 19.23 14.93 11.51
C TYR A 213 20.51 14.58 12.28
N THR A 214 20.40 14.18 13.55
CA THR A 214 21.57 13.89 14.39
C THR A 214 21.50 12.55 15.12
N GLN A 215 20.31 12.03 15.38
CA GLN A 215 20.08 10.84 16.20
C GLN A 215 19.27 9.78 15.47
N ILE A 216 19.73 8.55 15.58
CA ILE A 216 18.98 7.36 15.14
C ILE A 216 18.99 6.37 16.29
N SER A 217 17.85 5.76 16.57
CA SER A 217 17.76 4.70 17.56
C SER A 217 16.95 3.51 17.07
N PHE A 218 17.35 2.33 17.52
CA PHE A 218 16.72 1.07 17.21
C PHE A 218 16.26 0.38 18.48
N LYS A 219 15.04 -0.16 18.45
CA LYS A 219 14.53 -0.97 19.54
C LYS A 219 13.94 -2.27 19.01
N LEU A 220 14.45 -3.39 19.53
CA LEU A 220 13.87 -4.71 19.28
C LEU A 220 13.16 -5.15 20.56
N TYR A 221 11.86 -5.45 20.45
CA TYR A 221 11.04 -5.77 21.62
C TYR A 221 10.01 -6.86 21.29
N LYS A 222 9.44 -7.44 22.36
CA LYS A 222 8.42 -8.47 22.27
C LYS A 222 7.22 -8.04 23.11
N THR A 223 6.02 -8.20 22.53
CA THR A 223 4.75 -8.12 23.24
C THR A 223 4.14 -9.52 23.35
N ASP A 224 2.96 -9.65 23.95
CA ASP A 224 2.28 -10.95 24.08
C ASP A 224 1.99 -11.61 22.71
N LYS A 225 1.78 -10.82 21.66
CA LYS A 225 1.35 -11.31 20.34
C LYS A 225 2.32 -11.02 19.20
N TYR A 226 3.16 -10.00 19.35
CA TYR A 226 4.00 -9.48 18.27
C TYR A 226 5.46 -9.35 18.70
N ALA A 227 6.35 -9.61 17.77
CA ALA A 227 7.70 -9.10 17.76
C ALA A 227 7.69 -7.72 17.09
N GLY A 228 8.34 -6.72 17.70
CA GLY A 228 8.41 -5.36 17.19
C GLY A 228 9.85 -4.91 16.95
N PHE A 229 10.11 -4.31 15.81
CA PHE A 229 11.30 -3.52 15.53
C PHE A 229 10.88 -2.07 15.36
N ARG A 230 11.39 -1.19 16.22
CA ARG A 230 11.21 0.26 16.13
C ARG A 230 12.48 0.90 15.63
N CYS A 231 12.34 1.75 14.62
CA CYS A 231 13.39 2.63 14.13
C CYS A 231 12.93 4.07 14.36
N SER A 232 13.74 4.86 15.05
CA SER A 232 13.42 6.25 15.39
C SER A 232 14.55 7.16 14.95
N ASN A 233 14.19 8.36 14.52
CA ASN A 233 15.14 9.43 14.21
C ASN A 233 14.56 10.78 14.62
N ASP A 234 15.45 11.72 14.97
CA ASP A 234 15.08 13.13 15.09
C ASP A 234 14.77 13.75 13.74
N THR A 235 14.00 14.81 13.71
CA THR A 235 13.68 15.54 12.46
C THR A 235 13.78 17.04 12.69
N GLU A 236 14.32 17.76 11.71
CA GLU A 236 14.49 19.22 11.75
C GLU A 236 13.14 19.94 11.54
N HIS A 237 12.22 19.32 10.77
CA HIS A 237 10.93 19.91 10.40
C HIS A 237 9.75 18.98 10.76
N PRO A 238 9.44 18.80 12.07
CA PRO A 238 8.38 17.89 12.50
C PRO A 238 6.99 18.30 12.00
N ASP A 239 6.74 19.62 11.83
CA ASP A 239 5.44 20.17 11.42
C ASP A 239 5.08 19.85 9.96
N GLU A 240 6.05 19.47 9.13
CA GLU A 240 5.85 19.12 7.72
C GLU A 240 5.46 17.64 7.53
N ILE A 241 5.53 16.82 8.58
CA ILE A 241 5.27 15.39 8.52
C ILE A 241 3.80 15.10 8.84
N ASP A 242 3.00 14.73 7.84
CA ASP A 242 1.67 14.16 8.09
C ASP A 242 1.76 12.66 8.35
N ILE A 243 1.70 12.29 9.64
CA ILE A 243 1.78 10.90 10.13
C ILE A 243 0.75 9.99 9.45
N ARG A 244 -0.42 10.51 9.07
CA ARG A 244 -1.47 9.72 8.41
C ARG A 244 -1.10 9.34 6.97
N GLN A 245 -0.18 10.08 6.37
CA GLN A 245 0.24 9.91 4.99
C GLN A 245 1.62 9.28 4.82
N VAL A 246 2.42 9.11 5.88
CA VAL A 246 3.80 8.59 5.77
C VAL A 246 3.91 7.19 5.15
N PHE A 247 2.85 6.39 5.24
CA PHE A 247 2.73 5.11 4.53
C PHE A 247 2.05 5.25 3.16
N GLY A 248 1.69 6.47 2.78
CA GLY A 248 1.18 6.77 1.44
C GLY A 248 2.25 6.54 0.38
N ARG A 249 1.81 6.17 -0.81
CA ARG A 249 2.70 5.96 -1.96
C ARG A 249 3.25 7.30 -2.41
N PHE A 250 4.56 7.36 -2.66
CA PHE A 250 5.26 8.58 -3.09
C PHE A 250 5.12 9.77 -2.15
N TYR A 251 4.70 9.52 -0.91
CA TYR A 251 4.67 10.56 0.08
C TYR A 251 6.10 11.03 0.39
N LYS A 252 6.31 12.32 0.27
CA LYS A 252 7.53 13.03 0.67
C LYS A 252 7.08 14.29 1.42
N ALA A 253 7.64 14.53 2.59
CA ALA A 253 7.48 15.82 3.25
C ALA A 253 8.08 16.93 2.37
N ASP A 254 7.61 18.17 2.49
CA ASP A 254 8.02 19.26 1.57
C ASP A 254 9.52 19.50 1.56
N SER A 255 10.19 19.44 2.70
CA SER A 255 11.65 19.53 2.86
C SER A 255 12.41 18.37 2.21
N ALA A 256 11.78 17.20 2.06
CA ALA A 256 12.38 15.98 1.52
C ALA A 256 12.25 15.86 -0.01
N ARG A 257 11.57 16.77 -0.69
CA ARG A 257 11.35 16.72 -2.15
C ARG A 257 12.64 16.79 -2.96
N THR A 258 13.69 17.34 -2.40
CA THR A 258 15.02 17.45 -3.04
C THR A 258 15.92 16.23 -2.85
N GLN A 259 15.53 15.29 -1.99
CA GLN A 259 16.31 14.09 -1.69
C GLN A 259 15.94 12.93 -2.63
N ASN A 260 16.95 12.11 -3.02
CA ASN A 260 16.82 10.99 -3.95
C ASN A 260 16.05 9.77 -3.35
N SER A 261 14.89 9.97 -2.76
CA SER A 261 14.04 8.90 -2.23
C SER A 261 12.80 8.74 -3.11
N THR A 262 12.33 7.52 -3.33
CA THR A 262 11.14 7.23 -4.16
C THR A 262 9.82 7.52 -3.41
N GLY A 263 9.85 7.58 -2.08
CA GLY A 263 8.65 7.62 -1.24
C GLY A 263 7.86 6.31 -1.23
N LEU A 264 8.47 5.21 -1.69
CA LEU A 264 7.86 3.87 -1.67
C LEU A 264 8.27 3.03 -0.45
N GLY A 265 9.41 3.31 0.18
CA GLY A 265 10.01 2.46 1.20
C GLY A 265 9.07 2.12 2.35
N LEU A 266 8.46 3.12 3.00
CA LEU A 266 7.53 2.88 4.11
C LEU A 266 6.23 2.22 3.66
N SER A 267 5.72 2.54 2.47
CA SER A 267 4.53 1.87 1.91
C SER A 267 4.80 0.38 1.63
N ILE A 268 5.98 0.02 1.14
CA ILE A 268 6.44 -1.36 0.97
C ILE A 268 6.54 -2.05 2.34
N THR A 269 7.14 -1.40 3.33
CA THR A 269 7.26 -1.94 4.70
C THR A 269 5.89 -2.28 5.28
N LYS A 270 4.92 -1.38 5.16
CA LYS A 270 3.55 -1.62 5.64
C LYS A 270 2.86 -2.79 4.93
N GLU A 271 3.01 -2.88 3.61
CA GLU A 271 2.41 -3.97 2.83
C GLU A 271 3.07 -5.32 3.14
N LEU A 272 4.40 -5.36 3.32
CA LEU A 272 5.12 -6.55 3.74
C LEU A 272 4.65 -7.02 5.13
N ALA A 273 4.54 -6.10 6.10
CA ALA A 273 3.99 -6.42 7.43
C ALA A 273 2.59 -7.04 7.30
N ARG A 274 1.69 -6.38 6.57
CA ARG A 274 0.30 -6.84 6.35
C ARG A 274 0.25 -8.25 5.75
N ARG A 275 1.09 -8.55 4.76
CA ARG A 275 1.15 -9.88 4.12
C ARG A 275 1.70 -10.97 5.04
N MET A 276 2.44 -10.60 6.07
CA MET A 276 2.90 -11.50 7.13
C MET A 276 1.94 -11.55 8.33
N GLY A 277 0.74 -10.91 8.24
CA GLY A 277 -0.25 -10.87 9.31
C GLY A 277 0.06 -9.85 10.42
N GLY A 278 1.03 -8.98 10.19
CA GLY A 278 1.45 -7.92 11.08
C GLY A 278 0.96 -6.52 10.65
N THR A 279 1.58 -5.48 11.16
CA THR A 279 1.33 -4.08 10.82
C THR A 279 2.60 -3.25 10.87
N ALA A 280 2.58 -2.07 10.23
CA ALA A 280 3.57 -1.02 10.46
C ALA A 280 2.84 0.26 10.88
N GLU A 281 3.35 0.89 11.93
CA GLU A 281 2.78 2.09 12.54
C GLU A 281 3.84 3.18 12.63
N ALA A 282 3.41 4.44 12.57
CA ALA A 282 4.32 5.57 12.72
C ALA A 282 3.80 6.53 13.79
N SER A 283 4.72 7.15 14.50
CA SER A 283 4.45 8.18 15.50
C SER A 283 5.45 9.33 15.36
N LEU A 284 5.02 10.51 15.79
CA LEU A 284 5.86 11.69 15.87
C LEU A 284 5.63 12.35 17.24
N GLU A 285 6.63 12.26 18.10
CA GLU A 285 6.56 12.80 19.45
C GLU A 285 7.81 13.63 19.76
N LYS A 286 7.62 14.88 20.16
CA LYS A 286 8.71 15.80 20.55
C LYS A 286 9.84 15.92 19.51
N GLY A 287 9.49 15.89 18.21
CA GLY A 287 10.47 15.97 17.13
C GLY A 287 11.18 14.65 16.79
N ILE A 288 10.79 13.55 17.44
CA ILE A 288 11.28 12.20 17.12
C ILE A 288 10.23 11.49 16.27
N PHE A 289 10.59 11.15 15.05
CA PHE A 289 9.80 10.30 14.16
C PHE A 289 10.16 8.84 14.40
N SER A 290 9.18 7.99 14.61
CA SER A 290 9.36 6.57 14.88
C SER A 290 8.47 5.73 13.98
N VAL A 291 9.01 4.62 13.51
CA VAL A 291 8.27 3.60 12.77
C VAL A 291 8.41 2.27 13.50
N ASP A 292 7.30 1.62 13.78
CA ASP A 292 7.22 0.28 14.35
C ASP A 292 6.87 -0.73 13.26
N PHE A 293 7.61 -1.82 13.19
CA PHE A 293 7.36 -2.97 12.32
C PHE A 293 7.00 -4.18 13.18
N LEU A 294 5.72 -4.55 13.20
CA LEU A 294 5.12 -5.52 14.11
C LEU A 294 4.76 -6.80 13.34
N ILE A 295 5.35 -7.93 13.72
CA ILE A 295 5.12 -9.23 13.09
C ILE A 295 4.62 -10.24 14.15
N PRO A 296 3.58 -11.05 13.85
CA PRO A 296 3.05 -12.02 14.80
C PRO A 296 4.11 -13.04 15.23
N LEU A 297 4.18 -13.29 16.53
CA LEU A 297 5.01 -14.34 17.09
C LEU A 297 4.54 -15.73 16.61
N VAL A 298 5.45 -16.66 16.48
CA VAL A 298 5.07 -18.08 16.35
C VAL A 298 4.49 -18.53 17.67
N GLU A 299 3.23 -19.00 17.68
CA GLU A 299 2.68 -19.65 18.87
C GLU A 299 3.51 -20.90 19.18
N GLU A 300 4.22 -20.90 20.29
CA GLU A 300 4.76 -22.13 20.85
C GLU A 300 3.55 -22.96 21.32
N LYS A 301 3.17 -24.00 20.54
CA LYS A 301 2.26 -25.02 21.06
C LYS A 301 2.95 -25.59 22.31
N PRO A 302 2.28 -25.61 23.47
CA PRO A 302 2.85 -26.27 24.64
C PRO A 302 3.13 -27.74 24.25
N TYR A 303 4.36 -28.15 24.44
CA TYR A 303 4.76 -29.54 24.27
C TYR A 303 3.95 -30.32 25.29
N ASN A 304 2.90 -31.04 24.86
CA ASN A 304 2.20 -31.99 25.71
C ASN A 304 3.21 -33.09 25.99
N SER A 305 3.80 -33.05 27.17
CA SER A 305 4.60 -34.10 27.78
C SER A 305 3.72 -35.30 28.17
#